data_dc203d7a2cde4f3973539bdee21302a5
#
_entry.id   dc203d7a2cde4f3973539bdee21302a5
#
_cell.length_a   1.000
_cell.length_b   1.000
_cell.length_c   1.000
_cell.angle_alpha   90.00
_cell.angle_beta   90.00
_cell.angle_gamma   90.00
#
_symmetry.space_group_name_H-M   'P 1'
#
loop_
_entity.id
_entity.type
_entity.pdbx_description
1 polymer ?
#
loop_
_entity_poly.entity_id
_entity_poly.type
_entity_poly.pdbx_seq_one_letter_code
_entity_poly.pdbx_strand_id
1 'polypeptide(L)'
;SRLDEQVIRLTEAEADPRHPATTTMAATCLYAVYDPVTRTCTMARAGHPPPAIIDPHGHVTFPDLPTGAPLGLALGPFESATFELAEGSVLALYTDGLIEARDQDISAGMARLRAALARPHLTLDDLCSSTVDTLRAKPPSDDVTLLLAQTRSLSADQVASWQFPSDPAVAGRARTLATRQLTQWGLEHLSEPTELIVSELVTNAIIHGNGDCDSDRTIGLRLIRHEMLTCEVSDAGHSHPLLRHPRTTDEHGRGLFLVTQLSRRWGTRHIPDGKLTWADQQLPASA
;
A
#
# COMPACT_ATOMS: atom_id res chain seq x y z
N SER A 1 4.73 8.59 12.22
CA SER A 1 3.96 7.46 11.62
C SER A 1 3.87 6.32 12.62
N ARG A 2 2.90 5.40 12.46
CA ARG A 2 2.77 4.24 13.34
C ARG A 2 4.04 3.37 13.40
N LEU A 3 4.72 3.20 12.29
CA LEU A 3 6.00 2.47 12.25
C LEU A 3 7.09 3.19 13.03
N ASP A 4 7.19 4.49 12.89
CA ASP A 4 8.15 5.31 13.64
C ASP A 4 7.92 5.22 15.16
N GLU A 5 6.65 5.34 15.59
CA GLU A 5 6.25 5.16 16.99
C GLU A 5 6.58 3.76 17.52
N GLN A 6 6.43 2.71 16.70
CA GLN A 6 6.79 1.35 17.09
C GLN A 6 8.30 1.18 17.26
N VAL A 7 9.10 1.72 16.34
CA VAL A 7 10.57 1.68 16.47
C VAL A 7 11.02 2.42 17.72
N ILE A 8 10.45 3.60 18.01
CA ILE A 8 10.73 4.36 19.25
C ILE A 8 10.40 3.52 20.50
N ARG A 9 9.20 2.89 20.53
CA ARG A 9 8.82 2.05 21.66
C ARG A 9 9.72 0.82 21.86
N LEU A 10 10.17 0.22 20.77
CA LEU A 10 11.13 -0.89 20.83
C LEU A 10 12.46 -0.42 21.40
N THR A 11 12.96 0.73 20.97
CA THR A 11 14.16 1.36 21.52
C THR A 11 14.04 1.62 23.02
N GLU A 12 12.90 2.15 23.47
CA GLU A 12 12.62 2.41 24.88
C GLU A 12 12.53 1.11 25.71
N ALA A 13 11.96 0.03 25.12
CA ALA A 13 11.82 -1.25 25.80
C ALA A 13 13.14 -2.01 25.95
N GLU A 14 14.11 -1.80 25.04
CA GLU A 14 15.43 -2.43 25.09
C GLU A 14 16.50 -1.57 25.80
N ALA A 15 16.16 -0.34 26.20
CA ALA A 15 17.06 0.54 26.93
C ALA A 15 17.39 -0.06 28.31
N ASP A 16 18.66 -0.41 28.53
CA ASP A 16 19.13 -0.83 29.86
C ASP A 16 19.12 0.39 30.81
N PRO A 17 18.35 0.33 31.92
CA PRO A 17 18.30 1.41 32.90
C PRO A 17 19.67 1.81 33.46
N ARG A 18 20.67 0.93 33.35
CA ARG A 18 22.05 1.15 33.85
C ARG A 18 22.95 1.84 32.85
N HIS A 19 22.55 1.86 31.53
CA HIS A 19 23.30 2.47 30.45
C HIS A 19 22.37 3.23 29.48
N PRO A 20 21.76 4.35 29.91
CA PRO A 20 20.70 5.03 29.16
C PRO A 20 21.18 5.69 27.85
N ALA A 21 22.45 5.65 27.54
CA ALA A 21 23.03 6.44 26.44
C ALA A 21 23.39 5.64 25.17
N THR A 22 23.07 4.34 25.05
CA THR A 22 23.81 3.52 24.09
C THR A 22 23.03 2.88 22.95
N THR A 23 21.73 2.95 22.86
CA THR A 23 21.06 2.25 21.75
C THR A 23 19.84 3.00 21.23
N THR A 24 20.05 4.03 20.43
CA THR A 24 18.97 4.52 19.56
C THR A 24 18.89 3.54 18.38
N MET A 25 17.85 2.72 18.35
CA MET A 25 17.55 1.89 17.17
C MET A 25 17.00 2.80 16.08
N ALA A 26 17.66 2.83 14.95
CA ALA A 26 17.18 3.50 13.76
C ALA A 26 16.98 2.45 12.66
N ALA A 27 15.91 2.55 11.90
CA ALA A 27 15.63 1.65 10.79
C ALA A 27 15.35 2.45 9.51
N THR A 28 15.91 2.01 8.39
CA THR A 28 15.53 2.55 7.10
C THR A 28 14.28 1.85 6.58
N CYS A 29 13.42 2.57 5.88
CA CYS A 29 12.18 2.02 5.34
C CYS A 29 11.84 2.68 4.00
N LEU A 30 11.43 1.86 3.03
CA LEU A 30 10.74 2.28 1.82
C LEU A 30 9.36 1.64 1.83
N TYR A 31 8.33 2.47 1.75
CA TYR A 31 6.93 2.04 1.66
C TYR A 31 6.37 2.41 0.30
N ALA A 32 5.80 1.44 -0.42
CA ALA A 32 5.22 1.64 -1.73
C ALA A 32 3.84 0.99 -1.80
N VAL A 33 2.87 1.70 -2.40
CA VAL A 33 1.53 1.20 -2.67
C VAL A 33 1.24 1.40 -4.15
N TYR A 34 1.08 0.30 -4.86
CA TYR A 34 0.69 0.31 -6.26
C TYR A 34 -0.82 0.08 -6.39
N ASP A 35 -1.49 0.95 -7.16
CA ASP A 35 -2.89 0.80 -7.55
C ASP A 35 -2.95 0.31 -9.01
N PRO A 36 -3.35 -0.95 -9.26
CA PRO A 36 -3.38 -1.52 -10.59
C PRO A 36 -4.52 -0.96 -11.47
N VAL A 37 -5.49 -0.24 -10.89
CA VAL A 37 -6.58 0.39 -11.63
C VAL A 37 -6.13 1.72 -12.23
N THR A 38 -5.50 2.56 -11.41
CA THR A 38 -4.98 3.86 -11.85
C THR A 38 -3.56 3.78 -12.40
N ARG A 39 -2.88 2.63 -12.20
CA ARG A 39 -1.45 2.42 -12.53
C ARG A 39 -0.52 3.40 -11.82
N THR A 40 -0.95 3.89 -10.67
CA THR A 40 -0.14 4.81 -9.86
C THR A 40 0.54 4.08 -8.71
N CYS A 41 1.76 4.47 -8.39
CA CYS A 41 2.49 3.99 -7.24
C CYS A 41 2.82 5.16 -6.32
N THR A 42 2.26 5.16 -5.11
CA THR A 42 2.57 6.15 -4.07
C THR A 42 3.66 5.58 -3.17
N MET A 43 4.73 6.34 -2.99
CA MET A 43 5.91 5.91 -2.26
C MET A 43 6.32 6.95 -1.22
N ALA A 44 6.84 6.47 -0.08
CA ALA A 44 7.49 7.27 0.95
C ALA A 44 8.73 6.54 1.45
N ARG A 45 9.79 7.28 1.81
CA ARG A 45 11.02 6.68 2.34
C ARG A 45 11.48 7.36 3.63
N ALA A 46 12.07 6.56 4.50
CA ALA A 46 12.68 6.97 5.75
C ALA A 46 14.15 6.49 5.76
N GLY A 47 15.09 7.34 5.35
CA GLY A 47 16.52 7.01 5.28
C GLY A 47 16.90 5.91 4.25
N HIS A 48 15.95 5.34 3.54
CA HIS A 48 16.18 4.23 2.61
C HIS A 48 16.55 4.73 1.20
N PRO A 49 17.38 3.99 0.43
CA PRO A 49 17.64 4.32 -0.97
C PRO A 49 16.35 4.38 -1.80
N PRO A 50 16.28 5.22 -2.86
CA PRO A 50 15.13 5.22 -3.76
C PRO A 50 15.06 3.89 -4.53
N PRO A 51 13.84 3.40 -4.87
CA PRO A 51 13.72 2.22 -5.71
C PRO A 51 14.20 2.53 -7.14
N ALA A 52 14.57 1.49 -7.90
CA ALA A 52 14.73 1.64 -9.34
C ALA A 52 13.43 1.24 -10.04
N ILE A 53 13.05 1.98 -11.07
CA ILE A 53 11.91 1.70 -11.94
C ILE A 53 12.45 1.36 -13.32
N ILE A 54 12.13 0.18 -13.82
CA ILE A 54 12.47 -0.29 -15.16
C ILE A 54 11.20 -0.20 -15.99
N ASP A 55 11.19 0.62 -17.03
CA ASP A 55 10.05 0.71 -17.93
C ASP A 55 9.97 -0.52 -18.87
N PRO A 56 8.86 -0.73 -19.61
CA PRO A 56 8.73 -1.86 -20.52
C PRO A 56 9.75 -1.87 -21.67
N HIS A 57 10.44 -0.76 -21.90
CA HIS A 57 11.50 -0.64 -22.90
C HIS A 57 12.91 -0.92 -22.34
N GLY A 58 13.00 -1.19 -21.02
CA GLY A 58 14.26 -1.49 -20.32
C GLY A 58 15.01 -0.24 -19.83
N HIS A 59 14.41 0.95 -19.88
CA HIS A 59 15.03 2.13 -19.30
C HIS A 59 14.89 2.12 -17.78
N VAL A 60 16.00 2.32 -17.09
CA VAL A 60 16.05 2.32 -15.63
C VAL A 60 16.15 3.75 -15.11
N THR A 61 15.20 4.12 -14.25
CA THR A 61 15.14 5.43 -13.60
C THR A 61 15.06 5.27 -12.08
N PHE A 62 15.55 6.27 -11.37
CA PHE A 62 15.33 6.39 -9.91
C PHE A 62 14.39 7.57 -9.70
N PRO A 63 13.20 7.36 -9.12
CA PRO A 63 12.24 8.43 -8.90
C PRO A 63 12.78 9.43 -7.88
N ASP A 64 12.50 10.71 -8.08
CA ASP A 64 12.80 11.74 -7.11
C ASP A 64 11.77 11.68 -5.98
N LEU A 65 12.16 11.02 -4.89
CA LEU A 65 11.36 10.84 -3.68
C LEU A 65 11.85 11.77 -2.58
N PRO A 66 10.93 12.44 -1.86
CA PRO A 66 11.27 13.19 -0.67
C PRO A 66 12.11 12.35 0.29
N THR A 67 13.16 12.95 0.85
CA THR A 67 14.06 12.25 1.76
C THR A 67 13.56 12.44 3.19
N GLY A 68 13.13 11.36 3.85
CA GLY A 68 12.83 11.33 5.28
C GLY A 68 14.01 10.80 6.10
N ALA A 69 14.11 11.22 7.36
CA ALA A 69 15.06 10.62 8.30
C ALA A 69 14.71 9.15 8.57
N PRO A 70 15.67 8.29 8.97
CA PRO A 70 15.36 6.94 9.42
C PRO A 70 14.29 6.90 10.51
N LEU A 71 13.51 5.83 10.56
CA LEU A 71 12.54 5.57 11.62
C LEU A 71 13.23 5.45 12.98
N GLY A 72 12.56 5.87 14.04
CA GLY A 72 13.08 5.84 15.41
C GLY A 72 13.78 7.11 15.85
N LEU A 73 14.01 8.08 14.96
CA LEU A 73 14.65 9.36 15.26
C LEU A 73 13.67 10.50 15.57
N ALA A 74 12.37 10.29 15.38
CA ALA A 74 11.30 11.31 15.61
C ALA A 74 11.54 12.65 14.90
N LEU A 75 12.15 12.66 13.71
CA LEU A 75 12.58 13.87 13.00
C LEU A 75 11.55 14.39 11.98
N GLY A 76 10.25 14.27 12.27
CA GLY A 76 9.19 14.94 11.52
C GLY A 76 8.32 14.03 10.64
N PRO A 77 7.41 14.62 9.86
CA PRO A 77 6.53 13.87 9.00
C PRO A 77 7.28 13.25 7.81
N PHE A 78 6.77 12.10 7.31
CA PHE A 78 7.26 11.49 6.08
C PHE A 78 6.40 11.96 4.92
N GLU A 79 7.03 12.56 3.93
CA GLU A 79 6.37 12.97 2.70
C GLU A 79 6.32 11.81 1.71
N SER A 80 5.27 11.78 0.90
CA SER A 80 5.09 10.79 -0.17
C SER A 80 5.02 11.46 -1.54
N ALA A 81 5.41 10.72 -2.56
CA ALA A 81 5.22 11.11 -3.95
C ALA A 81 4.51 9.99 -4.72
N THR A 82 3.74 10.37 -5.74
CA THR A 82 2.98 9.45 -6.57
C THR A 82 3.47 9.51 -8.01
N PHE A 83 3.70 8.35 -8.59
CA PHE A 83 4.22 8.18 -9.96
C PHE A 83 3.27 7.28 -10.75
N GLU A 84 3.03 7.61 -12.00
CA GLU A 84 2.37 6.70 -12.94
C GLU A 84 3.40 5.69 -13.46
N LEU A 85 3.07 4.39 -13.38
CA LEU A 85 3.89 3.30 -13.89
C LEU A 85 3.20 2.65 -15.09
N ALA A 86 3.90 2.58 -16.21
CA ALA A 86 3.39 1.85 -17.38
C ALA A 86 3.18 0.37 -17.01
N GLU A 87 2.21 -0.26 -17.67
CA GLU A 87 1.99 -1.70 -17.51
C GLU A 87 3.24 -2.49 -17.94
N GLY A 88 3.62 -3.47 -17.14
CA GLY A 88 4.84 -4.26 -17.38
C GLY A 88 6.11 -3.60 -16.84
N SER A 89 6.05 -2.41 -16.23
CA SER A 89 7.19 -1.84 -15.51
C SER A 89 7.61 -2.75 -14.36
N VAL A 90 8.91 -2.77 -14.05
CA VAL A 90 9.45 -3.52 -12.92
C VAL A 90 9.94 -2.53 -11.85
N LEU A 91 9.44 -2.70 -10.63
CA LEU A 91 9.91 -1.98 -9.46
C LEU A 91 10.99 -2.82 -8.77
N ALA A 92 12.20 -2.29 -8.63
CA ALA A 92 13.31 -2.92 -7.93
C ALA A 92 13.50 -2.25 -6.57
N LEU A 93 13.23 -3.00 -5.49
CA LEU A 93 13.42 -2.60 -4.11
C LEU A 93 14.65 -3.34 -3.58
N TYR A 94 15.57 -2.64 -2.92
CA TYR A 94 16.85 -3.21 -2.52
C TYR A 94 17.40 -2.57 -1.26
N THR A 95 18.17 -3.31 -0.48
CA THR A 95 18.91 -2.79 0.66
C THR A 95 20.21 -2.09 0.19
N ASP A 96 20.68 -1.14 1.00
CA ASP A 96 21.90 -0.39 0.76
C ASP A 96 23.13 -1.30 0.54
N GLY A 97 23.22 -2.43 1.23
CA GLY A 97 24.29 -3.42 1.03
C GLY A 97 24.44 -3.93 -0.41
N LEU A 98 23.42 -3.74 -1.29
CA LEU A 98 23.53 -4.06 -2.71
C LEU A 98 24.34 -3.01 -3.49
N ILE A 99 24.28 -1.76 -3.09
CA ILE A 99 24.89 -0.60 -3.79
C ILE A 99 26.11 -0.03 -3.08
N GLU A 100 26.22 -0.27 -1.77
CA GLU A 100 27.34 0.19 -0.97
C GLU A 100 28.53 -0.77 -1.09
N ALA A 101 29.71 -0.21 -1.30
CA ALA A 101 30.97 -0.90 -1.19
C ALA A 101 31.93 0.01 -0.40
N ARG A 102 32.79 -0.62 0.43
CA ARG A 102 33.85 0.11 1.13
C ARG A 102 34.63 0.92 0.08
N ASP A 103 34.77 2.21 0.30
CA ASP A 103 35.50 3.15 -0.57
C ASP A 103 34.80 3.56 -1.89
N GLN A 104 33.50 3.35 -2.06
CA GLN A 104 32.76 3.82 -3.23
C GLN A 104 31.57 4.71 -2.83
N ASP A 105 31.34 5.76 -3.62
CA ASP A 105 30.18 6.63 -3.48
C ASP A 105 28.88 5.88 -3.86
N ILE A 106 27.83 6.13 -3.11
CA ILE A 106 26.46 5.62 -3.36
C ILE A 106 26.04 5.87 -4.82
N SER A 107 26.41 7.03 -5.39
CA SER A 107 26.10 7.37 -6.79
C SER A 107 26.73 6.38 -7.77
N ALA A 108 27.94 5.91 -7.51
CA ALA A 108 28.59 4.88 -8.32
C ALA A 108 27.90 3.53 -8.19
N GLY A 109 27.43 3.17 -6.97
CA GLY A 109 26.63 1.99 -6.71
C GLY A 109 25.29 2.01 -7.48
N MET A 110 24.59 3.13 -7.44
CA MET A 110 23.34 3.34 -8.19
C MET A 110 23.57 3.27 -9.72
N ALA A 111 24.67 3.81 -10.22
CA ALA A 111 25.02 3.71 -11.64
C ALA A 111 25.27 2.25 -12.06
N ARG A 112 25.96 1.45 -11.23
CA ARG A 112 26.15 0.02 -11.47
C ARG A 112 24.84 -0.76 -11.42
N LEU A 113 23.97 -0.46 -10.45
CA LEU A 113 22.63 -1.05 -10.36
C LEU A 113 21.80 -0.74 -11.60
N ARG A 114 21.81 0.51 -12.06
CA ARG A 114 21.16 0.90 -13.31
C ARG A 114 21.64 0.07 -14.48
N ALA A 115 22.95 -0.08 -14.65
CA ALA A 115 23.54 -0.87 -15.72
C ALA A 115 23.21 -2.37 -15.62
N ALA A 116 23.17 -2.92 -14.41
CA ALA A 116 22.82 -4.33 -14.17
C ALA A 116 21.34 -4.64 -14.44
N LEU A 117 20.42 -3.70 -14.12
CA LEU A 117 18.99 -3.83 -14.35
C LEU A 117 18.58 -3.53 -15.81
N ALA A 118 19.36 -2.78 -16.57
CA ALA A 118 19.09 -2.43 -17.97
C ALA A 118 19.36 -3.61 -18.93
N ARG A 119 18.83 -4.79 -18.63
CA ARG A 119 18.97 -6.02 -19.43
C ARG A 119 17.59 -6.47 -19.91
N PRO A 120 17.18 -6.12 -21.14
CA PRO A 120 15.89 -6.53 -21.68
C PRO A 120 15.86 -8.06 -21.90
N HIS A 121 14.64 -8.62 -21.89
CA HIS A 121 14.33 -10.01 -22.25
C HIS A 121 14.75 -11.10 -21.24
N LEU A 122 15.15 -10.76 -20.02
CA LEU A 122 15.32 -11.74 -18.95
C LEU A 122 14.00 -11.97 -18.21
N THR A 123 13.83 -13.16 -17.63
CA THR A 123 12.79 -13.37 -16.62
C THR A 123 13.12 -12.55 -15.37
N LEU A 124 12.14 -12.30 -14.50
CA LEU A 124 12.41 -11.59 -13.23
C LEU A 124 13.45 -12.33 -12.38
N ASP A 125 13.40 -13.66 -12.36
CA ASP A 125 14.33 -14.48 -11.59
C ASP A 125 15.76 -14.40 -12.15
N ASP A 126 15.92 -14.46 -13.47
CA ASP A 126 17.23 -14.33 -14.13
C ASP A 126 17.79 -12.91 -13.94
N LEU A 127 16.94 -11.88 -14.08
CA LEU A 127 17.33 -10.49 -13.85
C LEU A 127 17.76 -10.27 -12.40
N CYS A 128 17.01 -10.80 -11.43
CA CYS A 128 17.35 -10.72 -10.01
C CYS A 128 18.71 -11.38 -9.74
N SER A 129 18.88 -12.64 -10.16
CA SER A 129 20.09 -13.41 -9.93
C SER A 129 21.31 -12.76 -10.57
N SER A 130 21.21 -12.38 -11.84
CA SER A 130 22.32 -11.74 -12.58
C SER A 130 22.68 -10.37 -12.01
N THR A 131 21.70 -9.61 -11.48
CA THR A 131 21.95 -8.31 -10.85
C THR A 131 22.70 -8.48 -9.54
N VAL A 132 22.25 -9.40 -8.68
CA VAL A 132 22.94 -9.69 -7.41
C VAL A 132 24.38 -10.21 -7.68
N ASP A 133 24.57 -11.13 -8.62
CA ASP A 133 25.90 -11.66 -8.96
C ASP A 133 26.85 -10.58 -9.50
N THR A 134 26.31 -9.62 -10.26
CA THR A 134 27.08 -8.50 -10.84
C THR A 134 27.50 -7.48 -9.78
N LEU A 135 26.64 -7.23 -8.79
CA LEU A 135 26.84 -6.15 -7.81
C LEU A 135 27.44 -6.61 -6.50
N ARG A 136 27.31 -7.90 -6.16
CA ARG A 136 27.76 -8.44 -4.89
C ARG A 136 29.27 -8.23 -4.70
N ALA A 137 29.60 -7.41 -3.72
CA ALA A 137 30.99 -7.22 -3.29
C ALA A 137 31.53 -8.50 -2.62
N LYS A 138 32.82 -8.77 -2.77
CA LYS A 138 33.53 -9.90 -2.10
C LYS A 138 34.63 -9.30 -1.23
N PRO A 139 34.62 -9.40 0.10
CA PRO A 139 33.53 -9.91 0.94
C PRO A 139 32.35 -8.90 1.03
N PRO A 140 31.12 -9.37 1.27
CA PRO A 140 29.98 -8.49 1.47
C PRO A 140 30.21 -7.67 2.74
N SER A 141 29.85 -6.37 2.70
CA SER A 141 29.96 -5.46 3.85
C SER A 141 28.69 -5.43 4.70
N ASP A 142 27.56 -5.83 4.13
CA ASP A 142 26.25 -5.83 4.76
C ASP A 142 25.31 -6.84 4.07
N ASP A 143 24.13 -7.05 4.65
CA ASP A 143 23.07 -7.91 4.11
C ASP A 143 22.52 -7.35 2.79
N VAL A 144 22.42 -8.22 1.80
CA VAL A 144 21.96 -7.89 0.45
C VAL A 144 20.61 -8.51 0.19
N THR A 145 19.62 -7.64 -0.07
CA THR A 145 18.28 -8.04 -0.51
C THR A 145 17.91 -7.31 -1.79
N LEU A 146 17.33 -8.01 -2.75
CA LEU A 146 16.75 -7.45 -3.97
C LEU A 146 15.38 -8.10 -4.21
N LEU A 147 14.35 -7.28 -4.34
CA LEU A 147 12.99 -7.68 -4.73
C LEU A 147 12.62 -7.00 -6.05
N LEU A 148 12.27 -7.79 -7.05
CA LEU A 148 11.73 -7.30 -8.32
C LEU A 148 10.24 -7.58 -8.40
N ALA A 149 9.43 -6.54 -8.60
CA ALA A 149 7.97 -6.64 -8.72
C ALA A 149 7.53 -6.04 -10.06
N GLN A 150 6.92 -6.86 -10.92
CA GLN A 150 6.38 -6.39 -12.18
C GLN A 150 4.96 -5.88 -12.01
N THR A 151 4.70 -4.67 -12.50
CA THR A 151 3.36 -4.06 -12.47
C THR A 151 2.45 -4.71 -13.50
N ARG A 152 1.20 -4.92 -13.10
CA ARG A 152 0.12 -5.36 -14.00
C ARG A 152 -1.05 -4.40 -13.84
N SER A 153 -1.70 -4.07 -14.94
CA SER A 153 -2.97 -3.33 -14.91
C SER A 153 -4.14 -4.30 -14.81
N LEU A 154 -5.24 -3.82 -14.27
CA LEU A 154 -6.51 -4.54 -14.31
C LEU A 154 -7.30 -4.08 -15.54
N SER A 155 -7.95 -5.01 -16.22
CA SER A 155 -8.82 -4.71 -17.34
C SER A 155 -10.11 -4.02 -16.86
N ALA A 156 -10.71 -3.21 -17.71
CA ALA A 156 -11.91 -2.43 -17.37
C ALA A 156 -13.11 -3.30 -16.96
N ASP A 157 -13.20 -4.54 -17.43
CA ASP A 157 -14.24 -5.50 -17.04
C ASP A 157 -14.04 -6.10 -15.63
N GLN A 158 -12.84 -5.94 -15.06
CA GLN A 158 -12.52 -6.39 -13.71
C GLN A 158 -12.77 -5.32 -12.64
N VAL A 159 -13.11 -4.10 -13.04
CA VAL A 159 -13.25 -2.96 -12.12
C VAL A 159 -14.58 -2.25 -12.35
N ALA A 160 -15.28 -1.97 -11.26
CA ALA A 160 -16.46 -1.10 -11.29
C ALA A 160 -16.28 0.00 -10.24
N SER A 161 -16.50 1.25 -10.62
CA SER A 161 -16.28 2.41 -9.76
C SER A 161 -17.46 3.37 -9.82
N TRP A 162 -17.83 3.94 -8.68
CA TRP A 162 -18.89 4.93 -8.54
C TRP A 162 -18.46 6.03 -7.58
N GLN A 163 -18.97 7.22 -7.84
CA GLN A 163 -18.80 8.39 -6.96
C GLN A 163 -20.18 8.83 -6.47
N PHE A 164 -20.25 9.19 -5.21
CA PHE A 164 -21.49 9.62 -4.56
C PHE A 164 -21.24 10.88 -3.72
N PRO A 165 -22.24 11.78 -3.59
CA PRO A 165 -22.19 12.78 -2.56
C PRO A 165 -22.26 12.12 -1.18
N SER A 166 -21.72 12.76 -0.15
CA SER A 166 -21.80 12.25 1.23
C SER A 166 -23.18 12.48 1.81
N ASP A 167 -24.12 11.58 1.52
CA ASP A 167 -25.54 11.63 1.94
C ASP A 167 -25.95 10.27 2.53
N PRO A 168 -26.72 10.23 3.64
CA PRO A 168 -27.20 8.96 4.22
C PRO A 168 -27.98 8.05 3.26
N ALA A 169 -28.69 8.61 2.27
CA ALA A 169 -29.41 7.82 1.26
C ALA A 169 -28.50 7.02 0.32
N VAL A 170 -27.23 7.37 0.26
CA VAL A 170 -26.25 6.76 -0.66
C VAL A 170 -25.98 5.28 -0.34
N ALA A 171 -26.01 4.90 0.94
CA ALA A 171 -25.74 3.51 1.33
C ALA A 171 -26.67 2.50 0.62
N GLY A 172 -27.96 2.81 0.48
CA GLY A 172 -28.92 1.98 -0.26
C GLY A 172 -28.59 1.88 -1.75
N ARG A 173 -28.23 3.02 -2.36
CA ARG A 173 -27.84 3.08 -3.78
C ARG A 173 -26.54 2.33 -4.04
N ALA A 174 -25.57 2.47 -3.15
CA ALA A 174 -24.28 1.76 -3.23
C ALA A 174 -24.47 0.24 -3.21
N ARG A 175 -25.31 -0.29 -2.29
CA ARG A 175 -25.70 -1.70 -2.26
C ARG A 175 -26.26 -2.18 -3.58
N THR A 176 -27.28 -1.49 -4.09
CA THR A 176 -27.96 -1.87 -5.34
C THR A 176 -26.98 -1.94 -6.51
N LEU A 177 -26.06 -0.99 -6.62
CA LEU A 177 -25.03 -0.96 -7.68
C LEU A 177 -24.03 -2.09 -7.52
N ALA A 178 -23.58 -2.36 -6.29
CA ALA A 178 -22.67 -3.46 -5.99
C ALA A 178 -23.30 -4.83 -6.35
N THR A 179 -24.53 -5.10 -5.89
CA THR A 179 -25.25 -6.35 -6.20
C THR A 179 -25.45 -6.53 -7.70
N ARG A 180 -25.85 -5.47 -8.41
CA ARG A 180 -25.99 -5.52 -9.87
C ARG A 180 -24.66 -5.85 -10.55
N GLN A 181 -23.56 -5.28 -10.08
CA GLN A 181 -22.23 -5.57 -10.63
C GLN A 181 -21.80 -7.02 -10.39
N LEU A 182 -22.08 -7.55 -9.20
CA LEU A 182 -21.83 -8.97 -8.90
C LEU A 182 -22.59 -9.90 -9.81
N THR A 183 -23.87 -9.60 -10.08
CA THR A 183 -24.68 -10.36 -11.07
C THR A 183 -24.04 -10.31 -12.45
N GLN A 184 -23.56 -9.16 -12.91
CA GLN A 184 -22.86 -9.04 -14.19
C GLN A 184 -21.56 -9.85 -14.25
N TRP A 185 -20.92 -10.05 -13.11
CA TRP A 185 -19.71 -10.85 -12.99
C TRP A 185 -19.94 -12.33 -12.71
N GLY A 186 -21.21 -12.79 -12.56
CA GLY A 186 -21.56 -14.17 -12.19
C GLY A 186 -21.18 -14.54 -10.75
N LEU A 187 -21.20 -13.53 -9.86
CA LEU A 187 -20.78 -13.64 -8.45
C LEU A 187 -21.97 -13.45 -7.49
N GLU A 188 -23.19 -13.87 -7.86
CA GLU A 188 -24.41 -13.68 -7.09
C GLU A 188 -24.33 -14.29 -5.68
N HIS A 189 -23.55 -15.35 -5.51
CA HIS A 189 -23.32 -16.00 -4.21
C HIS A 189 -22.58 -15.11 -3.21
N LEU A 190 -21.88 -14.05 -3.67
CA LEU A 190 -21.23 -13.04 -2.82
C LEU A 190 -22.13 -11.83 -2.58
N SER A 191 -23.35 -11.77 -3.13
CA SER A 191 -24.20 -10.58 -3.03
C SER A 191 -24.53 -10.22 -1.59
N GLU A 192 -25.01 -11.16 -0.79
CA GLU A 192 -25.38 -10.90 0.61
C GLU A 192 -24.21 -10.40 1.47
N PRO A 193 -23.05 -11.09 1.53
CA PRO A 193 -21.91 -10.59 2.31
C PRO A 193 -21.34 -9.29 1.77
N THR A 194 -21.31 -9.08 0.44
CA THR A 194 -20.82 -7.82 -0.14
C THR A 194 -21.77 -6.65 0.16
N GLU A 195 -23.08 -6.87 0.14
CA GLU A 195 -24.08 -5.87 0.50
C GLU A 195 -23.89 -5.35 1.92
N LEU A 196 -23.60 -6.25 2.86
CA LEU A 196 -23.30 -5.89 4.25
C LEU A 196 -22.00 -5.12 4.35
N ILE A 197 -20.92 -5.59 3.71
CA ILE A 197 -19.63 -4.89 3.69
C ILE A 197 -19.78 -3.48 3.11
N VAL A 198 -20.41 -3.34 1.94
CA VAL A 198 -20.66 -2.03 1.30
C VAL A 198 -21.46 -1.12 2.21
N SER A 199 -22.52 -1.65 2.86
CA SER A 199 -23.33 -0.87 3.80
C SER A 199 -22.49 -0.30 4.93
N GLU A 200 -21.68 -1.13 5.57
CA GLU A 200 -20.88 -0.73 6.72
C GLU A 200 -19.78 0.24 6.33
N LEU A 201 -19.04 -0.03 5.23
CA LEU A 201 -17.97 0.84 4.79
C LEU A 201 -18.48 2.21 4.32
N VAL A 202 -19.58 2.24 3.55
CA VAL A 202 -20.19 3.50 3.08
C VAL A 202 -20.80 4.28 4.25
N THR A 203 -21.47 3.61 5.18
CA THR A 203 -22.02 4.28 6.38
C THR A 203 -20.90 4.87 7.23
N ASN A 204 -19.80 4.14 7.42
CA ASN A 204 -18.62 4.64 8.13
C ASN A 204 -18.00 5.86 7.40
N ALA A 205 -17.95 5.85 6.07
CA ALA A 205 -17.48 6.98 5.28
C ALA A 205 -18.39 8.21 5.44
N ILE A 206 -19.71 8.03 5.48
CA ILE A 206 -20.69 9.12 5.72
C ILE A 206 -20.52 9.71 7.13
N ILE A 207 -20.43 8.86 8.16
CA ILE A 207 -20.41 9.30 9.56
C ILE A 207 -19.04 9.87 9.96
N HIS A 208 -17.96 9.25 9.50
CA HIS A 208 -16.60 9.52 9.97
C HIS A 208 -15.68 10.12 8.90
N GLY A 209 -16.16 10.25 7.66
CA GLY A 209 -15.45 10.87 6.54
C GLY A 209 -15.46 12.40 6.57
N ASN A 210 -15.90 12.99 7.68
CA ASN A 210 -16.00 14.44 7.85
C ASN A 210 -14.62 15.05 8.11
N GLY A 211 -13.94 15.51 7.05
CA GLY A 211 -12.84 16.46 7.16
C GLY A 211 -13.35 17.87 7.43
N ASP A 212 -12.46 18.77 7.86
CA ASP A 212 -12.79 20.15 8.30
C ASP A 212 -13.26 21.11 7.18
N CYS A 213 -13.39 20.70 5.94
CA CYS A 213 -13.79 21.55 4.81
C CYS A 213 -15.14 21.18 4.21
N ASP A 214 -15.92 22.23 4.00
CA ASP A 214 -17.30 22.24 3.50
C ASP A 214 -17.38 21.99 1.97
N SER A 215 -18.45 21.41 1.56
CA SER A 215 -19.23 21.53 0.31
C SER A 215 -19.08 20.52 -0.83
N ASP A 216 -18.00 19.80 -1.10
CA ASP A 216 -18.00 18.82 -2.22
C ASP A 216 -17.49 17.42 -1.81
N ARG A 217 -18.05 16.91 -0.71
CA ARG A 217 -17.63 15.60 -0.16
C ARG A 217 -18.18 14.49 -1.00
N THR A 218 -17.25 13.79 -1.66
CA THR A 218 -17.57 12.58 -2.42
C THR A 218 -17.11 11.34 -1.68
N ILE A 219 -17.90 10.28 -1.77
CA ILE A 219 -17.56 8.94 -1.36
C ILE A 219 -17.34 8.12 -2.61
N GLY A 220 -16.15 7.56 -2.76
CA GLY A 220 -15.86 6.61 -3.82
C GLY A 220 -16.18 5.19 -3.37
N LEU A 221 -16.86 4.41 -4.20
CA LEU A 221 -16.99 2.96 -4.07
C LEU A 221 -16.34 2.31 -5.28
N ARG A 222 -15.49 1.32 -5.05
CA ARG A 222 -14.85 0.54 -6.10
C ARG A 222 -14.93 -0.95 -5.76
N LEU A 223 -15.36 -1.75 -6.73
CA LEU A 223 -15.27 -3.20 -6.69
C LEU A 223 -14.23 -3.67 -7.69
N ILE A 224 -13.37 -4.60 -7.27
CA ILE A 224 -12.30 -5.15 -8.08
C ILE A 224 -12.41 -6.67 -8.04
N ARG A 225 -12.53 -7.29 -9.22
CA ARG A 225 -12.55 -8.75 -9.40
C ARG A 225 -11.22 -9.21 -9.99
N HIS A 226 -10.37 -9.80 -9.16
CA HIS A 226 -9.11 -10.41 -9.61
C HIS A 226 -8.91 -11.77 -8.93
N GLU A 227 -7.90 -11.97 -8.11
CA GLU A 227 -7.73 -13.18 -7.29
C GLU A 227 -8.75 -13.24 -6.14
N MET A 228 -9.26 -12.10 -5.77
CA MET A 228 -10.27 -11.88 -4.74
C MET A 228 -11.27 -10.86 -5.24
N LEU A 229 -12.44 -10.80 -4.61
CA LEU A 229 -13.33 -9.66 -4.73
C LEU A 229 -12.93 -8.63 -3.67
N THR A 230 -12.37 -7.50 -4.11
CA THR A 230 -12.04 -6.39 -3.21
C THR A 230 -13.12 -5.32 -3.31
N CYS A 231 -13.66 -4.93 -2.15
CA CYS A 231 -14.52 -3.77 -1.99
C CYS A 231 -13.71 -2.64 -1.37
N GLU A 232 -13.63 -1.49 -2.02
CA GLU A 232 -12.92 -0.29 -1.54
C GLU A 232 -13.89 0.87 -1.42
N VAL A 233 -13.82 1.59 -0.30
CA VAL A 233 -14.56 2.84 -0.07
C VAL A 233 -13.55 3.93 0.30
N SER A 234 -13.57 5.04 -0.45
CA SER A 234 -12.75 6.22 -0.20
C SER A 234 -13.59 7.38 0.31
N ASP A 235 -13.05 8.14 1.26
CA ASP A 235 -13.65 9.34 1.83
C ASP A 235 -12.57 10.37 2.21
N ALA A 236 -12.97 11.63 2.40
CA ALA A 236 -12.09 12.74 2.73
C ALA A 236 -11.61 12.78 4.20
N GLY A 237 -12.01 11.83 5.04
CA GLY A 237 -11.62 11.80 6.45
C GLY A 237 -10.20 11.29 6.65
N HIS A 238 -9.49 11.84 7.63
CA HIS A 238 -8.12 11.41 7.96
C HIS A 238 -8.05 10.49 9.19
N SER A 239 -9.15 10.29 9.91
CA SER A 239 -9.19 9.42 11.09
C SER A 239 -9.28 7.95 10.70
N HIS A 240 -8.42 7.11 11.28
CA HIS A 240 -8.53 5.66 11.12
C HIS A 240 -9.78 5.13 11.84
N PRO A 241 -10.53 4.21 11.22
CA PRO A 241 -11.59 3.50 11.92
C PRO A 241 -10.97 2.65 13.04
N LEU A 242 -11.47 2.82 14.25
CA LEU A 242 -11.05 2.03 15.41
C LEU A 242 -11.94 0.79 15.53
N LEU A 243 -11.32 -0.39 15.55
CA LEU A 243 -12.00 -1.63 15.92
C LEU A 243 -12.37 -1.51 17.40
N ARG A 244 -13.65 -1.25 17.69
CA ARG A 244 -14.19 -1.36 19.03
C ARG A 244 -14.81 -2.75 19.15
N HIS A 245 -14.42 -3.51 20.19
CA HIS A 245 -15.15 -4.71 20.57
C HIS A 245 -16.49 -4.26 21.17
N PRO A 246 -17.62 -4.47 20.47
CA PRO A 246 -18.91 -4.04 20.98
C PRO A 246 -19.24 -4.82 22.24
N ARG A 247 -19.64 -4.11 23.31
CA ARG A 247 -20.35 -4.75 24.41
C ARG A 247 -21.73 -5.17 23.87
N THR A 248 -22.30 -6.24 24.42
CA THR A 248 -23.54 -6.89 23.96
C THR A 248 -24.76 -5.93 23.87
N THR A 249 -24.66 -4.73 24.42
CA THR A 249 -25.72 -3.69 24.47
C THR A 249 -25.53 -2.54 23.49
N ASP A 250 -24.40 -2.46 22.77
CA ASP A 250 -24.13 -1.31 21.89
C ASP A 250 -24.71 -1.56 20.51
N GLU A 251 -25.70 -0.78 20.10
CA GLU A 251 -26.26 -0.76 18.74
C GLU A 251 -25.27 -0.17 17.70
N HIS A 252 -24.32 0.65 18.15
CA HIS A 252 -23.30 1.29 17.33
C HIS A 252 -21.92 0.65 17.57
N GLY A 253 -21.15 0.42 16.51
CA GLY A 253 -19.79 -0.11 16.57
C GLY A 253 -19.63 -1.58 16.15
N ARG A 254 -20.71 -2.23 15.67
CA ARG A 254 -20.64 -3.62 15.16
C ARG A 254 -20.20 -3.70 13.69
N GLY A 255 -20.20 -2.58 12.96
CA GLY A 255 -19.98 -2.57 11.52
C GLY A 255 -18.64 -3.16 11.09
N LEU A 256 -17.53 -2.70 11.67
CA LEU A 256 -16.21 -3.25 11.35
C LEU A 256 -16.01 -4.67 11.86
N PHE A 257 -16.73 -5.08 12.91
CA PHE A 257 -16.75 -6.47 13.35
C PHE A 257 -17.43 -7.35 12.29
N LEU A 258 -18.55 -6.93 11.71
CA LEU A 258 -19.19 -7.63 10.59
C LEU A 258 -18.28 -7.69 9.36
N VAL A 259 -17.62 -6.59 9.01
CA VAL A 259 -16.62 -6.59 7.94
C VAL A 259 -15.52 -7.62 8.21
N THR A 260 -15.03 -7.73 9.46
CA THR A 260 -14.01 -8.73 9.84
C THR A 260 -14.52 -10.17 9.67
N GLN A 261 -15.80 -10.43 9.94
CA GLN A 261 -16.38 -11.77 9.80
C GLN A 261 -16.67 -12.15 8.34
N LEU A 262 -17.00 -11.17 7.50
CA LEU A 262 -17.43 -11.37 6.11
C LEU A 262 -16.27 -11.25 5.11
N SER A 263 -15.10 -10.80 5.55
CA SER A 263 -13.91 -10.67 4.72
C SER A 263 -12.79 -11.58 5.17
N ARG A 264 -11.94 -12.00 4.25
CA ARG A 264 -10.69 -12.70 4.57
C ARG A 264 -9.70 -11.79 5.29
N ARG A 265 -9.66 -10.53 4.85
CA ARG A 265 -8.86 -9.45 5.43
C ARG A 265 -9.48 -8.11 5.04
N TRP A 266 -9.24 -7.11 5.85
CA TRP A 266 -9.61 -5.74 5.56
C TRP A 266 -8.58 -4.78 6.16
N GLY A 267 -8.61 -3.53 5.74
CA GLY A 267 -7.72 -2.51 6.24
C GLY A 267 -8.09 -1.11 5.78
N THR A 268 -7.32 -0.14 6.25
CA THR A 268 -7.44 1.26 5.86
C THR A 268 -6.07 1.81 5.53
N ARG A 269 -5.99 2.59 4.46
CA ARG A 269 -4.78 3.33 4.08
C ARG A 269 -5.10 4.80 3.85
N HIS A 270 -4.15 5.68 4.10
CA HIS A 270 -4.25 7.07 3.70
C HIS A 270 -4.04 7.20 2.18
N ILE A 271 -4.80 8.10 1.58
CA ILE A 271 -4.65 8.56 0.20
C ILE A 271 -4.49 10.08 0.23
N PRO A 272 -4.01 10.74 -0.84
CA PRO A 272 -3.77 12.18 -0.83
C PRO A 272 -4.97 13.00 -0.35
N ASP A 273 -6.18 12.64 -0.75
CA ASP A 273 -7.41 13.37 -0.46
C ASP A 273 -8.24 12.75 0.67
N GLY A 274 -7.61 11.95 1.57
CA GLY A 274 -8.34 11.35 2.70
C GLY A 274 -7.89 9.95 3.05
N LYS A 275 -8.83 9.01 3.13
CA LYS A 275 -8.55 7.59 3.40
C LYS A 275 -9.32 6.66 2.47
N LEU A 276 -8.80 5.46 2.33
CA LEU A 276 -9.42 4.35 1.61
C LEU A 276 -9.50 3.15 2.55
N THR A 277 -10.73 2.66 2.77
CA THR A 277 -10.98 1.43 3.54
C THR A 277 -11.37 0.32 2.57
N TRP A 278 -10.75 -0.84 2.70
CA TRP A 278 -10.93 -1.97 1.81
C TRP A 278 -11.24 -3.26 2.56
N ALA A 279 -11.92 -4.19 1.88
CA ALA A 279 -12.20 -5.54 2.37
C ALA A 279 -12.11 -6.53 1.21
N ASP A 280 -11.38 -7.64 1.42
CA ASP A 280 -11.19 -8.72 0.46
C ASP A 280 -12.05 -9.93 0.81
N GLN A 281 -12.79 -10.42 -0.17
CA GLN A 281 -13.60 -11.63 -0.09
C GLN A 281 -13.03 -12.71 -1.02
N GLN A 282 -13.05 -13.97 -0.58
CA GLN A 282 -12.55 -15.09 -1.36
C GLN A 282 -13.47 -15.33 -2.56
N LEU A 283 -12.91 -15.37 -3.77
CA LEU A 283 -13.62 -15.90 -4.94
C LEU A 283 -13.69 -17.43 -4.85
N PRO A 284 -14.74 -18.05 -5.38
CA PRO A 284 -14.77 -19.50 -5.51
C PRO A 284 -13.58 -19.95 -6.37
N ALA A 285 -13.03 -21.11 -6.04
CA ALA A 285 -12.05 -21.74 -6.91
C ALA A 285 -12.66 -21.89 -8.30
N SER A 286 -11.98 -21.39 -9.33
CA SER A 286 -12.39 -21.61 -10.71
C SER A 286 -12.49 -23.12 -10.94
N ALA A 287 -13.69 -23.60 -11.29
CA ALA A 287 -13.96 -25.01 -11.59
C ALA A 287 -13.28 -25.42 -12.90
#